data_4e36a9d73cf028d3e0e7976a92755552
#
_entry.id   4e36a9d73cf028d3e0e7976a92755552
#
_cell.length_a   1.000
_cell.length_b   1.000
_cell.length_c   1.000
_cell.angle_alpha   90.00
_cell.angle_beta   90.00
_cell.angle_gamma   90.00
#
_symmetry.space_group_name_H-M   'P 1'
#
loop_
_entity.id
_entity.type
_entity.pdbx_description
1 polymer ?
#
loop_
_entity_poly.entity_id
_entity_poly.type
_entity_poly.pdbx_seq_one_letter_code
_entity_poly.pdbx_strand_id
1 'polypeptide(L)' 'MSIHPEYDLSRNDIEYLINQFIFSRRDRDMLFDRLIDGMTYDELSKKYYMSVRHIQNIVHRNKEIIFSHVDKLP' A
#
# COMPACT_ATOMS: atom_id res chain seq x y z
N MET A 1 2.64 -11.27 -14.03
CA MET A 1 3.40 -11.73 -12.85
C MET A 1 2.86 -11.05 -11.60
N SER A 2 2.67 -11.79 -10.53
CA SER A 2 2.14 -11.25 -9.29
C SER A 2 3.24 -10.57 -8.48
N ILE A 3 2.93 -9.39 -7.88
CA ILE A 3 3.86 -8.70 -6.98
C ILE A 3 3.58 -9.03 -5.51
N HIS A 4 2.47 -9.74 -5.22
CA HIS A 4 2.12 -10.21 -3.89
C HIS A 4 1.71 -11.68 -4.01
N PRO A 5 2.69 -12.60 -3.98
CA PRO A 5 2.44 -14.01 -4.27
C PRO A 5 1.37 -14.68 -3.40
N GLU A 6 1.26 -14.29 -2.12
CA GLU A 6 0.29 -14.89 -1.21
C GLU A 6 -1.16 -14.59 -1.61
N TYR A 7 -1.40 -13.56 -2.42
CA TYR A 7 -2.72 -13.19 -2.91
C TYR A 7 -2.84 -13.27 -4.41
N ASP A 8 -1.74 -13.60 -5.10
CA ASP A 8 -1.68 -13.67 -6.57
C ASP A 8 -2.17 -12.38 -7.24
N LEU A 9 -1.73 -11.24 -6.70
CA LEU A 9 -2.15 -9.93 -7.19
C LEU A 9 -1.12 -9.30 -8.11
N SER A 10 -1.59 -8.71 -9.20
CA SER A 10 -0.76 -7.93 -10.10
C SER A 10 -0.64 -6.49 -9.62
N ARG A 11 0.25 -5.73 -10.28
CA ARG A 11 0.37 -4.29 -10.03
C ARG A 11 -0.98 -3.58 -10.23
N ASN A 12 -1.68 -3.89 -11.31
CA ASN A 12 -2.97 -3.27 -11.60
C ASN A 12 -4.00 -3.57 -10.51
N ASP A 13 -3.98 -4.79 -9.98
CA ASP A 13 -4.88 -5.17 -8.89
C ASP A 13 -4.61 -4.34 -7.65
N ILE A 14 -3.35 -4.17 -7.29
CA ILE A 14 -2.96 -3.37 -6.12
C ILE A 14 -3.38 -1.92 -6.31
N GLU A 15 -3.10 -1.34 -7.49
CA GLU A 15 -3.50 0.03 -7.80
C GLU A 15 -5.01 0.22 -7.68
N TYR A 16 -5.78 -0.72 -8.22
CA TYR A 16 -7.23 -0.67 -8.14
C TYR A 16 -7.70 -0.65 -6.69
N LEU A 17 -7.19 -1.57 -5.88
CA LEU A 17 -7.60 -1.67 -4.47
C LEU A 17 -7.24 -0.41 -3.68
N ILE A 18 -6.05 0.13 -3.91
CA ILE A 18 -5.63 1.36 -3.23
C ILE A 18 -6.58 2.49 -3.59
N ASN A 19 -6.89 2.67 -4.87
CA ASN A 19 -7.74 3.77 -5.32
C ASN A 19 -9.18 3.62 -4.86
N GLN A 20 -9.67 2.39 -4.72
CA GLN A 20 -11.07 2.15 -4.34
C GLN A 20 -11.29 2.21 -2.84
N PHE A 21 -10.34 1.75 -2.04
CA PHE A 21 -10.59 1.50 -0.62
C PHE A 21 -9.77 2.35 0.35
N ILE A 22 -8.80 3.13 -0.13
CA ILE A 22 -8.02 4.03 0.72
C ILE A 22 -8.40 5.46 0.37
N PHE A 23 -9.03 6.15 1.31
CA PHE A 23 -9.61 7.47 1.02
C PHE A 23 -8.65 8.62 1.29
N SER A 24 -7.66 8.46 2.16
CA SER A 24 -6.64 9.47 2.40
C SER A 24 -5.65 9.50 1.24
N ARG A 25 -5.49 10.67 0.61
CA ARG A 25 -4.54 10.82 -0.49
C ARG A 25 -3.11 10.51 -0.05
N ARG A 26 -2.73 10.99 1.14
CA ARG A 26 -1.40 10.71 1.68
C ARG A 26 -1.19 9.21 1.83
N ASP A 27 -2.17 8.50 2.38
CA ASP A 27 -2.05 7.06 2.60
C ASP A 27 -2.02 6.31 1.27
N ARG A 28 -2.81 6.74 0.28
CA ARG A 28 -2.73 6.14 -1.07
C ARG A 28 -1.33 6.28 -1.65
N ASP A 29 -0.77 7.50 -1.61
CA ASP A 29 0.57 7.75 -2.13
C ASP A 29 1.61 6.90 -1.41
N MET A 30 1.48 6.78 -0.09
CA MET A 30 2.40 5.98 0.72
C MET A 30 2.34 4.50 0.34
N LEU A 31 1.13 3.97 0.13
CA LEU A 31 0.97 2.58 -0.29
C LEU A 31 1.52 2.34 -1.70
N PHE A 32 1.31 3.28 -2.63
CA PHE A 32 1.92 3.20 -3.96
C PHE A 32 3.44 3.14 -3.84
N ASP A 33 4.01 4.06 -3.06
CA ASP A 33 5.46 4.10 -2.86
C ASP A 33 5.99 2.79 -2.30
N ARG A 34 5.29 2.23 -1.33
CA ARG A 34 5.75 1.01 -0.66
C ARG A 34 5.49 -0.25 -1.47
N LEU A 35 4.27 -0.43 -1.97
CA LEU A 35 3.85 -1.69 -2.57
C LEU A 35 4.18 -1.79 -4.06
N ILE A 36 4.19 -0.67 -4.76
CA ILE A 36 4.46 -0.63 -6.20
C ILE A 36 5.92 -0.27 -6.47
N ASP A 37 6.40 0.82 -5.88
CA ASP A 37 7.75 1.33 -6.15
C ASP A 37 8.82 0.69 -5.27
N GLY A 38 8.41 -0.02 -4.21
CA GLY A 38 9.35 -0.76 -3.36
C GLY A 38 10.20 0.12 -2.45
N MET A 39 9.73 1.32 -2.10
CA MET A 39 10.47 2.19 -1.19
C MET A 39 10.62 1.56 0.19
N THR A 40 11.78 1.75 0.80
CA THR A 40 12.01 1.29 2.17
C THR A 40 11.28 2.17 3.16
N TYR A 41 11.09 1.67 4.39
CA TYR A 41 10.48 2.48 5.44
C TYR A 41 11.33 3.69 5.79
N ASP A 42 12.66 3.58 5.72
CA ASP A 42 13.55 4.74 5.92
C ASP A 42 13.31 5.82 4.86
N GLU A 43 13.20 5.41 3.61
CA GLU A 43 12.92 6.34 2.52
C GLU A 43 11.56 7.01 2.70
N LEU A 44 10.54 6.25 3.08
CA LEU A 44 9.22 6.79 3.34
C LEU A 44 9.23 7.75 4.53
N SER A 45 9.97 7.41 5.58
CA SER A 45 10.12 8.27 6.75
C SER A 45 10.65 9.64 6.35
N LYS A 46 11.67 9.67 5.47
CA LYS A 46 12.25 10.92 4.99
C LYS A 46 11.30 11.67 4.07
N LYS A 47 10.61 10.96 3.18
CA LYS A 47 9.71 11.57 2.22
C LYS A 47 8.52 12.24 2.90
N TYR A 48 7.94 11.59 3.90
CA TYR A 48 6.71 12.05 4.56
C TYR A 48 6.94 12.75 5.89
N TYR A 49 8.21 12.90 6.31
CA TYR A 49 8.57 13.57 7.57
C TYR A 49 7.89 12.92 8.77
N MET A 50 7.94 11.60 8.81
CA MET A 50 7.35 10.81 9.90
C MET A 50 8.37 9.78 10.40
N SER A 51 8.19 9.32 11.65
CA SER A 51 9.04 8.24 12.17
C SER A 51 8.78 6.95 11.38
N VAL A 52 9.80 6.08 11.33
CA VAL A 52 9.68 4.78 10.68
C VAL A 52 8.52 3.99 11.28
N ARG A 53 8.40 4.00 12.60
CA ARG A 53 7.32 3.28 13.28
C ARG A 53 5.94 3.79 12.87
N HIS A 54 5.78 5.10 12.76
CA HIS A 54 4.51 5.68 12.33
C HIS A 54 4.17 5.27 10.90
N ILE A 55 5.17 5.31 10.00
CA ILE A 55 5.00 4.84 8.62
C ILE A 55 4.57 3.38 8.60
N GLN A 56 5.25 2.51 9.36
CA GLN A 56 4.91 1.10 9.42
C GLN A 56 3.47 0.88 9.86
N ASN A 57 3.01 1.63 10.86
CA ASN A 57 1.65 1.50 11.36
C ASN A 57 0.62 1.90 10.30
N ILE A 58 0.87 3.00 9.58
CA ILE A 58 -0.02 3.46 8.51
C ILE A 58 -0.07 2.45 7.38
N VAL A 59 1.09 2.00 6.91
CA VAL A 59 1.17 1.04 5.81
C VAL A 59 0.49 -0.26 6.20
N HIS A 60 0.79 -0.78 7.38
CA HIS A 60 0.22 -2.05 7.84
C HIS A 60 -1.31 -1.99 7.93
N ARG A 61 -1.84 -0.94 8.54
CA ARG A 61 -3.29 -0.76 8.67
C ARG A 61 -3.97 -0.69 7.31
N ASN A 62 -3.40 0.06 6.38
CA ASN A 62 -3.99 0.23 5.06
C ASN A 62 -3.84 -1.02 4.20
N LYS A 63 -2.74 -1.76 4.36
CA LYS A 63 -2.59 -3.07 3.71
C LYS A 63 -3.71 -4.03 4.14
N GLU A 64 -4.04 -4.05 5.42
CA GLU A 64 -5.14 -4.88 5.90
C GLU A 64 -6.45 -4.51 5.22
N ILE A 65 -6.70 -3.22 5.03
CA ILE A 65 -7.91 -2.75 4.36
C ILE A 65 -7.96 -3.27 2.93
N ILE A 66 -6.91 -3.05 2.14
CA ILE A 66 -6.95 -3.44 0.73
C ILE A 66 -6.97 -4.95 0.55
N PHE A 67 -6.24 -5.71 1.36
CA PHE A 67 -6.22 -7.15 1.21
C PHE A 67 -7.51 -7.82 1.72
N SER A 68 -8.25 -7.15 2.60
CA SER A 68 -9.57 -7.63 3.00
C SER A 68 -10.60 -7.49 1.88
N HIS A 69 -10.31 -6.71 0.84
CA HIS A 69 -11.20 -6.47 -0.29
C HIS A 69 -10.73 -7.14 -1.59
N VAL A 70 -9.85 -8.12 -1.50
CA VAL A 70 -9.33 -8.82 -2.68
C VAL A 70 -10.47 -9.44 -3.50
N ASP A 71 -11.53 -9.90 -2.85
CA ASP A 71 -12.70 -10.47 -3.50
C ASP A 71 -13.52 -9.45 -4.28
N LYS A 72 -13.23 -8.16 -4.15
CA LYS A 72 -13.92 -7.09 -4.88
C LYS A 72 -13.25 -6.70 -6.18
N LEU A 73 -12.18 -7.38 -6.55
CA LEU A 73 -11.49 -7.11 -7.82
C LEU A 73 -12.41 -7.45 -9.00
N PRO A 74 -12.35 -6.63 -10.08
CA PRO A 74 -13.17 -6.88 -11.28
C PRO A 74 -12.74 -8.14 -12.02
#